data_a073b4e44287964c1e34f0e870978aca
#
_entry.id   a073b4e44287964c1e34f0e870978aca
#
_cell.length_a   1.000
_cell.length_b   1.000
_cell.length_c   1.000
_cell.angle_alpha   90.00
_cell.angle_beta   90.00
_cell.angle_gamma   90.00
#
_symmetry.space_group_name_H-M   'P 1'
#
loop_
_entity.id
_entity.type
_entity.pdbx_description
1 polymer ?
#
loop_
_entity_poly.entity_id
_entity_poly.type
_entity_poly.pdbx_seq_one_letter_code
_entity_poly.pdbx_strand_id
1 'polypeptide(L)'
;MNKKILISTGGSGGHVIPATIIYKHLEDNFDVSMTSDFRGIKFLNKDEYNLKIFNVRPISKNLLMIPLDFIFMIFLIFKSISFLRKNKIDILISTGGYMSLPLCLGARILNIKLLLFEPNMVLGRSNKFFLSYCQKIFCYSNNIKKFPIKFNNKIKVIPALLRKNFYNKRDYNKSLDTINLLIIGGSQGAKIFDDLVKNAIIELAKKYKLKIYQQTSSINFESFKKTYEDKNIQCELFNFNDDVINFMQKTDLCITRAGASTLAELNFTETPYLAIPLPTAKDNHQFENAHFYNKLGFNWLLNQKEIDEKTLHNKLINIIDNKEEYLVKKKNMKDFNYENTWNNINLKIISVINEN
;
A
#
# COMPACT_ATOMS: atom_id res chain seq x y z
N MET A 1 -0.30 -28.53 -18.85
CA MET A 1 -1.37 -27.90 -17.99
C MET A 1 -0.80 -26.63 -17.40
N ASN A 2 -1.55 -25.52 -17.44
CA ASN A 2 -1.12 -24.29 -16.79
C ASN A 2 -1.10 -24.49 -15.26
N LYS A 3 -0.05 -24.01 -14.58
CA LYS A 3 0.03 -24.06 -13.12
C LYS A 3 -1.15 -23.34 -12.50
N LYS A 4 -1.71 -23.92 -11.43
CA LYS A 4 -2.82 -23.31 -10.66
C LYS A 4 -2.28 -22.53 -9.48
N ILE A 5 -2.52 -21.23 -9.49
CA ILE A 5 -2.01 -20.28 -8.49
C ILE A 5 -3.15 -19.75 -7.65
N LEU A 6 -3.01 -19.85 -6.33
CA LEU A 6 -3.91 -19.22 -5.39
C LEU A 6 -3.22 -18.02 -4.73
N ILE A 7 -3.86 -16.85 -4.79
CA ILE A 7 -3.41 -15.66 -4.07
C ILE A 7 -4.25 -15.50 -2.80
N SER A 8 -3.61 -15.53 -1.64
CA SER A 8 -4.26 -15.34 -0.34
C SER A 8 -4.03 -13.93 0.17
N THR A 9 -5.13 -13.20 0.36
CA THR A 9 -5.13 -11.81 0.82
C THR A 9 -6.33 -11.50 1.70
N GLY A 10 -6.38 -10.30 2.29
CA GLY A 10 -7.53 -9.81 3.05
C GLY A 10 -7.16 -8.78 4.12
N GLY A 11 -8.17 -8.41 4.91
CA GLY A 11 -8.03 -7.45 6.00
C GLY A 11 -8.07 -6.00 5.53
N SER A 12 -6.97 -5.44 5.06
CA SER A 12 -6.87 -4.03 4.65
C SER A 12 -6.41 -3.87 3.21
N GLY A 13 -6.65 -2.69 2.63
CA GLY A 13 -6.17 -2.33 1.29
C GLY A 13 -4.67 -2.55 1.09
N GLY A 14 -3.86 -2.40 2.14
CA GLY A 14 -2.41 -2.65 2.07
C GLY A 14 -2.01 -4.09 1.72
N HIS A 15 -2.88 -5.08 1.94
CA HIS A 15 -2.69 -6.46 1.50
C HIS A 15 -3.46 -6.77 0.22
N VAL A 16 -4.66 -6.22 0.08
CA VAL A 16 -5.57 -6.55 -1.02
C VAL A 16 -5.10 -5.91 -2.33
N ILE A 17 -4.73 -4.64 -2.34
CA ILE A 17 -4.28 -3.95 -3.57
C ILE A 17 -3.07 -4.65 -4.20
N PRO A 18 -1.98 -4.98 -3.48
CA PRO A 18 -0.90 -5.75 -4.06
C PRO A 18 -1.34 -7.11 -4.60
N ALA A 19 -2.28 -7.79 -3.94
CA ALA A 19 -2.79 -9.07 -4.41
C ALA A 19 -3.52 -8.96 -5.74
N THR A 20 -4.32 -7.90 -5.94
CA THR A 20 -5.00 -7.64 -7.23
C THR A 20 -3.99 -7.36 -8.33
N ILE A 21 -2.93 -6.64 -8.03
CA ILE A 21 -1.87 -6.35 -8.99
C ILE A 21 -1.12 -7.63 -9.38
N ILE A 22 -0.75 -8.47 -8.40
CA ILE A 22 -0.13 -9.77 -8.68
C ILE A 22 -1.06 -10.65 -9.53
N TYR A 23 -2.36 -10.65 -9.23
CA TYR A 23 -3.35 -11.37 -10.03
C TYR A 23 -3.30 -10.94 -11.49
N LYS A 24 -3.34 -9.62 -11.74
CA LYS A 24 -3.29 -9.05 -13.10
C LYS A 24 -1.98 -9.32 -13.85
N HIS A 25 -0.87 -9.51 -13.16
CA HIS A 25 0.39 -9.95 -13.76
C HIS A 25 0.40 -11.44 -14.17
N LEU A 26 -0.46 -12.25 -13.55
CA LEU A 26 -0.40 -13.70 -13.70
C LEU A 26 -1.56 -14.29 -14.53
N GLU A 27 -2.70 -13.61 -14.63
CA GLU A 27 -3.93 -14.14 -15.22
C GLU A 27 -3.79 -14.55 -16.69
N ASP A 28 -2.91 -13.91 -17.45
CA ASP A 28 -2.68 -14.23 -18.87
C ASP A 28 -1.87 -15.53 -19.07
N ASN A 29 -1.10 -15.96 -18.05
CA ASN A 29 -0.14 -17.08 -18.19
C ASN A 29 -0.49 -18.29 -17.31
N PHE A 30 -1.37 -18.13 -16.31
CA PHE A 30 -1.65 -19.15 -15.29
C PHE A 30 -3.13 -19.21 -14.98
N ASP A 31 -3.60 -20.33 -14.41
CA ASP A 31 -4.93 -20.45 -13.84
C ASP A 31 -4.91 -19.82 -12.41
N VAL A 32 -5.33 -18.57 -12.32
CA VAL A 32 -5.21 -17.77 -11.08
C VAL A 32 -6.56 -17.66 -10.38
N SER A 33 -6.54 -17.89 -9.09
CA SER A 33 -7.67 -17.63 -8.19
C SER A 33 -7.22 -16.85 -6.97
N MET A 34 -8.17 -16.21 -6.28
CA MET A 34 -7.89 -15.39 -5.09
C MET A 34 -8.80 -15.77 -3.93
N THR A 35 -8.27 -15.67 -2.71
CA THR A 35 -9.09 -15.75 -1.49
C THR A 35 -8.99 -14.47 -0.70
N SER A 36 -10.13 -14.03 -0.10
CA SER A 36 -10.17 -12.89 0.79
C SER A 36 -11.17 -13.11 1.93
N ASP A 37 -11.02 -12.34 3.03
CA ASP A 37 -12.01 -12.24 4.10
C ASP A 37 -13.04 -11.13 3.79
N PHE A 38 -14.10 -11.03 4.60
CA PHE A 38 -15.14 -10.00 4.44
C PHE A 38 -14.61 -8.56 4.55
N ARG A 39 -13.49 -8.33 5.24
CA ARG A 39 -12.89 -7.01 5.35
C ARG A 39 -12.15 -6.63 4.06
N GLY A 40 -11.48 -7.61 3.45
CA GLY A 40 -10.73 -7.40 2.21
C GLY A 40 -11.63 -7.21 1.00
N ILE A 41 -12.82 -7.83 0.97
CA ILE A 41 -13.79 -7.73 -0.14
C ILE A 41 -14.20 -6.28 -0.41
N LYS A 42 -14.18 -5.42 0.59
CA LYS A 42 -14.51 -3.99 0.43
C LYS A 42 -13.58 -3.25 -0.54
N PHE A 43 -12.41 -3.82 -0.83
CA PHE A 43 -11.40 -3.27 -1.73
C PHE A 43 -11.33 -4.02 -3.07
N LEU A 44 -12.30 -4.90 -3.36
CA LEU A 44 -12.32 -5.76 -4.54
C LEU A 44 -13.60 -5.56 -5.34
N ASN A 45 -13.47 -5.45 -6.64
CA ASN A 45 -14.58 -5.69 -7.55
C ASN A 45 -14.67 -7.22 -7.75
N LYS A 46 -15.76 -7.84 -7.26
CA LYS A 46 -15.91 -9.31 -7.22
C LYS A 46 -15.97 -9.93 -8.62
N ASP A 47 -16.44 -9.18 -9.59
CA ASP A 47 -16.65 -9.67 -10.96
C ASP A 47 -15.35 -9.74 -11.78
N GLU A 48 -14.29 -9.07 -11.30
CA GLU A 48 -12.99 -9.03 -11.97
C GLU A 48 -12.05 -10.17 -11.58
N TYR A 49 -12.38 -10.95 -10.54
CA TYR A 49 -11.46 -11.94 -9.96
C TYR A 49 -12.15 -13.27 -9.69
N ASN A 50 -11.47 -14.39 -9.99
CA ASN A 50 -11.93 -15.70 -9.51
C ASN A 50 -11.76 -15.78 -7.99
N LEU A 51 -12.74 -15.21 -7.26
CA LEU A 51 -12.66 -14.94 -5.82
C LEU A 51 -13.41 -16.00 -5.00
N LYS A 52 -12.74 -16.51 -3.96
CA LYS A 52 -13.34 -17.37 -2.93
C LYS A 52 -13.24 -16.69 -1.56
N ILE A 53 -14.33 -16.73 -0.80
CA ILE A 53 -14.39 -16.11 0.52
C ILE A 53 -13.90 -17.12 1.58
N PHE A 54 -12.83 -16.73 2.26
CA PHE A 54 -12.32 -17.40 3.45
C PHE A 54 -12.41 -16.45 4.64
N ASN A 55 -13.44 -16.60 5.46
CA ASN A 55 -13.63 -15.71 6.59
C ASN A 55 -12.77 -16.17 7.78
N VAL A 56 -11.65 -15.50 7.98
CA VAL A 56 -10.74 -15.72 9.12
C VAL A 56 -10.94 -14.60 10.12
N ARG A 57 -11.32 -14.94 11.34
CA ARG A 57 -11.50 -13.97 12.43
C ARG A 57 -10.16 -13.70 13.10
N PRO A 58 -9.87 -12.44 13.50
CA PRO A 58 -8.76 -12.17 14.40
C PRO A 58 -8.98 -12.88 15.74
N ILE A 59 -7.89 -13.31 16.37
CA ILE A 59 -7.96 -13.86 17.74
C ILE A 59 -8.55 -12.80 18.67
N SER A 60 -9.50 -13.21 19.49
CA SER A 60 -10.16 -12.34 20.46
C SER A 60 -9.14 -11.79 21.47
N LYS A 61 -9.38 -10.56 21.92
CA LYS A 61 -8.66 -10.00 23.07
C LYS A 61 -9.17 -10.56 24.41
N ASN A 62 -10.33 -11.21 24.41
CA ASN A 62 -10.89 -11.84 25.59
C ASN A 62 -10.26 -13.22 25.80
N LEU A 63 -9.54 -13.39 26.90
CA LEU A 63 -8.83 -14.63 27.24
C LEU A 63 -9.74 -15.87 27.24
N LEU A 64 -11.01 -15.72 27.65
CA LEU A 64 -12.00 -16.82 27.69
C LEU A 64 -12.38 -17.32 26.28
N MET A 65 -12.20 -16.49 25.25
CA MET A 65 -12.52 -16.85 23.87
C MET A 65 -11.34 -17.48 23.12
N ILE A 66 -10.12 -17.41 23.65
CA ILE A 66 -8.91 -17.93 23.01
C ILE A 66 -9.02 -19.42 22.65
N PRO A 67 -9.51 -20.33 23.54
CA PRO A 67 -9.66 -21.72 23.18
C PRO A 67 -10.61 -21.94 22.00
N LEU A 68 -11.72 -21.21 21.95
CA LEU A 68 -12.68 -21.27 20.84
C LEU A 68 -12.07 -20.75 19.54
N ASP A 69 -11.31 -19.66 19.59
CA ASP A 69 -10.60 -19.13 18.43
C ASP A 69 -9.55 -20.12 17.91
N PHE A 70 -8.89 -20.85 18.83
CA PHE A 70 -7.93 -21.89 18.46
C PHE A 70 -8.59 -23.09 17.77
N ILE A 71 -9.72 -23.58 18.31
CA ILE A 71 -10.52 -24.66 17.69
C ILE A 71 -11.01 -24.21 16.31
N PHE A 72 -11.51 -22.98 16.20
CA PHE A 72 -11.94 -22.42 14.94
C PHE A 72 -10.79 -22.30 13.92
N MET A 73 -9.58 -21.94 14.38
CA MET A 73 -8.39 -21.91 13.53
C MET A 73 -8.04 -23.30 13.00
N ILE A 74 -8.08 -24.34 13.84
CA ILE A 74 -7.86 -25.73 13.43
C ILE A 74 -8.88 -26.13 12.36
N PHE A 75 -10.15 -25.83 12.56
CA PHE A 75 -11.20 -26.07 11.56
C PHE A 75 -10.89 -25.37 10.23
N LEU A 76 -10.45 -24.10 10.26
CA LEU A 76 -10.06 -23.37 9.07
C LEU A 76 -8.84 -23.98 8.35
N ILE A 77 -7.89 -24.55 9.10
CA ILE A 77 -6.75 -25.26 8.52
C ILE A 77 -7.22 -26.49 7.75
N PHE A 78 -8.09 -27.32 8.33
CA PHE A 78 -8.64 -28.49 7.63
C PHE A 78 -9.46 -28.08 6.39
N LYS A 79 -10.28 -27.04 6.52
CA LYS A 79 -10.99 -26.45 5.38
C LYS A 79 -10.03 -25.98 4.28
N SER A 80 -8.91 -25.36 4.65
CA SER A 80 -7.88 -24.92 3.71
C SER A 80 -7.20 -26.08 3.01
N ILE A 81 -6.85 -27.15 3.74
CA ILE A 81 -6.26 -28.37 3.17
C ILE A 81 -7.22 -28.99 2.14
N SER A 82 -8.49 -29.17 2.51
CA SER A 82 -9.51 -29.71 1.60
C SER A 82 -9.66 -28.83 0.34
N PHE A 83 -9.73 -27.51 0.51
CA PHE A 83 -9.85 -26.56 -0.58
C PHE A 83 -8.64 -26.61 -1.52
N LEU A 84 -7.41 -26.58 -0.99
CA LEU A 84 -6.18 -26.61 -1.78
C LEU A 84 -6.07 -27.92 -2.59
N ARG A 85 -6.39 -29.07 -1.98
CA ARG A 85 -6.41 -30.38 -2.66
C ARG A 85 -7.47 -30.44 -3.75
N LYS A 86 -8.71 -30.07 -3.43
CA LYS A 86 -9.84 -30.12 -4.39
C LYS A 86 -9.59 -29.29 -5.63
N ASN A 87 -8.99 -28.09 -5.46
CA ASN A 87 -8.69 -27.18 -6.57
C ASN A 87 -7.33 -27.48 -7.24
N LYS A 88 -6.57 -28.46 -6.73
CA LYS A 88 -5.24 -28.85 -7.26
C LYS A 88 -4.30 -27.65 -7.38
N ILE A 89 -4.18 -26.88 -6.26
CA ILE A 89 -3.33 -25.69 -6.24
C ILE A 89 -1.85 -26.10 -6.21
N ASP A 90 -1.07 -25.59 -7.16
CA ASP A 90 0.36 -25.84 -7.28
C ASP A 90 1.18 -24.83 -6.49
N ILE A 91 0.72 -23.56 -6.44
CA ILE A 91 1.44 -22.46 -5.82
C ILE A 91 0.47 -21.60 -5.01
N LEU A 92 0.85 -21.30 -3.77
CA LEU A 92 0.19 -20.31 -2.93
C LEU A 92 1.05 -19.04 -2.83
N ILE A 93 0.49 -17.88 -3.19
CA ILE A 93 1.10 -16.57 -2.97
C ILE A 93 0.35 -15.88 -1.83
N SER A 94 1.05 -15.51 -0.77
CA SER A 94 0.45 -14.78 0.36
C SER A 94 0.95 -13.34 0.41
N THR A 95 0.02 -12.38 0.43
CA THR A 95 0.34 -10.96 0.66
C THR A 95 0.41 -10.62 2.16
N GLY A 96 0.40 -11.63 3.03
CA GLY A 96 0.50 -11.46 4.46
C GLY A 96 -0.86 -11.21 5.13
N GLY A 97 -0.78 -10.73 6.37
CA GLY A 97 -1.96 -10.54 7.21
C GLY A 97 -2.41 -11.83 7.91
N TYR A 98 -3.27 -11.66 8.92
CA TYR A 98 -3.76 -12.76 9.76
C TYR A 98 -4.59 -13.77 8.96
N MET A 99 -5.32 -13.33 7.95
CA MET A 99 -6.21 -14.18 7.18
C MET A 99 -5.47 -15.22 6.32
N SER A 100 -4.20 -15.01 6.02
CA SER A 100 -3.41 -15.97 5.24
C SER A 100 -2.96 -17.20 6.06
N LEU A 101 -3.01 -17.16 7.40
CA LEU A 101 -2.51 -18.22 8.28
C LEU A 101 -3.05 -19.61 7.94
N PRO A 102 -4.38 -19.85 7.87
CA PRO A 102 -4.89 -21.19 7.62
C PRO A 102 -4.45 -21.77 6.27
N LEU A 103 -4.47 -20.92 5.22
CA LEU A 103 -4.05 -21.33 3.87
C LEU A 103 -2.56 -21.60 3.77
N CYS A 104 -1.72 -20.78 4.39
CA CYS A 104 -0.27 -21.00 4.43
C CYS A 104 0.10 -22.26 5.22
N LEU A 105 -0.60 -22.54 6.34
CA LEU A 105 -0.42 -23.80 7.08
C LEU A 105 -0.89 -25.01 6.27
N GLY A 106 -2.04 -24.90 5.60
CA GLY A 106 -2.52 -25.94 4.70
C GLY A 106 -1.56 -26.22 3.55
N ALA A 107 -1.02 -25.18 2.92
CA ALA A 107 -0.01 -25.30 1.86
C ALA A 107 1.26 -25.98 2.35
N ARG A 108 1.72 -25.64 3.57
CA ARG A 108 2.87 -26.32 4.19
C ARG A 108 2.62 -27.81 4.38
N ILE A 109 1.45 -28.20 4.94
CA ILE A 109 1.08 -29.60 5.18
C ILE A 109 1.03 -30.38 3.86
N LEU A 110 0.60 -29.73 2.78
CA LEU A 110 0.48 -30.34 1.46
C LEU A 110 1.77 -30.24 0.60
N ASN A 111 2.84 -29.64 1.12
CA ASN A 111 4.07 -29.34 0.38
C ASN A 111 3.83 -28.51 -0.90
N ILE A 112 2.81 -27.65 -0.89
CA ILE A 112 2.53 -26.70 -1.96
C ILE A 112 3.57 -25.59 -1.92
N LYS A 113 4.09 -25.18 -3.08
CA LYS A 113 5.04 -24.06 -3.22
C LYS A 113 4.43 -22.78 -2.61
N LEU A 114 5.09 -22.23 -1.59
CA LEU A 114 4.66 -21.00 -0.89
C LEU A 114 5.57 -19.84 -1.26
N LEU A 115 4.99 -18.79 -1.83
CA LEU A 115 5.63 -17.52 -2.08
C LEU A 115 5.00 -16.46 -1.18
N LEU A 116 5.81 -15.58 -0.62
CA LEU A 116 5.36 -14.47 0.22
C LEU A 116 5.57 -13.14 -0.49
N PHE A 117 4.80 -12.14 -0.10
CA PHE A 117 4.96 -10.77 -0.53
C PHE A 117 4.98 -9.83 0.68
N GLU A 118 6.01 -8.96 0.76
CA GLU A 118 6.18 -7.95 1.79
C GLU A 118 6.45 -6.58 1.17
N PRO A 119 5.45 -5.71 1.10
CA PRO A 119 5.62 -4.37 0.55
C PRO A 119 6.29 -3.39 1.50
N ASN A 120 6.30 -3.69 2.81
CA ASN A 120 6.81 -2.77 3.82
C ASN A 120 8.31 -2.94 4.05
N MET A 121 8.96 -1.87 4.52
CA MET A 121 10.37 -1.89 4.93
C MET A 121 10.59 -2.55 6.30
N VAL A 122 9.56 -3.18 6.87
CA VAL A 122 9.60 -3.99 8.08
C VAL A 122 8.89 -5.31 7.82
N LEU A 123 9.53 -6.42 8.16
CA LEU A 123 8.95 -7.74 7.97
C LEU A 123 7.71 -7.93 8.83
N GLY A 124 6.56 -8.17 8.20
CA GLY A 124 5.29 -8.45 8.85
C GLY A 124 5.29 -9.75 9.63
N ARG A 125 4.55 -9.80 10.73
CA ARG A 125 4.54 -10.96 11.66
C ARG A 125 4.10 -12.28 11.00
N SER A 126 3.10 -12.25 10.13
CA SER A 126 2.65 -13.42 9.38
C SER A 126 3.76 -13.91 8.43
N ASN A 127 4.36 -13.01 7.66
CA ASN A 127 5.45 -13.34 6.76
C ASN A 127 6.66 -13.90 7.52
N LYS A 128 7.00 -13.31 8.68
CA LYS A 128 8.07 -13.79 9.56
C LYS A 128 7.84 -15.24 10.01
N PHE A 129 6.60 -15.59 10.36
CA PHE A 129 6.25 -16.94 10.79
C PHE A 129 6.44 -17.97 9.67
N PHE A 130 6.07 -17.62 8.43
CA PHE A 130 6.19 -18.54 7.28
C PHE A 130 7.53 -18.47 6.54
N LEU A 131 8.45 -17.63 6.96
CA LEU A 131 9.71 -17.41 6.25
C LEU A 131 10.57 -18.68 6.12
N SER A 132 10.52 -19.58 7.13
CA SER A 132 11.23 -20.87 7.07
C SER A 132 10.64 -21.81 6.02
N TYR A 133 9.37 -21.68 5.71
CA TYR A 133 8.62 -22.59 4.82
C TYR A 133 8.43 -22.07 3.41
N CYS A 134 8.51 -20.74 3.19
CA CYS A 134 8.43 -20.19 1.85
C CYS A 134 9.69 -20.48 1.03
N GLN A 135 9.53 -20.61 -0.28
CA GLN A 135 10.64 -20.69 -1.22
C GLN A 135 11.26 -19.32 -1.44
N LYS A 136 10.45 -18.31 -1.71
CA LYS A 136 10.88 -16.92 -1.91
C LYS A 136 9.89 -15.95 -1.26
N ILE A 137 10.38 -14.74 -0.98
CA ILE A 137 9.60 -13.61 -0.56
C ILE A 137 9.92 -12.41 -1.45
N PHE A 138 8.91 -11.89 -2.13
CA PHE A 138 9.03 -10.67 -2.91
C PHE A 138 9.05 -9.45 -1.98
N CYS A 139 10.01 -8.58 -2.18
CA CYS A 139 10.18 -7.34 -1.42
C CYS A 139 10.58 -6.21 -2.37
N TYR A 140 10.43 -4.97 -1.93
CA TYR A 140 10.87 -3.78 -2.69
C TYR A 140 12.33 -3.40 -2.40
N SER A 141 12.96 -4.04 -1.40
CA SER A 141 14.36 -3.81 -1.02
C SER A 141 14.94 -5.08 -0.40
N ASN A 142 16.28 -5.20 -0.44
CA ASN A 142 17.01 -6.19 0.35
C ASN A 142 17.12 -5.81 1.83
N ASN A 143 16.93 -4.51 2.16
CA ASN A 143 17.12 -3.96 3.50
C ASN A 143 15.79 -3.88 4.26
N ILE A 144 15.17 -5.04 4.51
CA ILE A 144 13.93 -5.12 5.30
C ILE A 144 14.27 -5.23 6.79
N LYS A 145 13.77 -4.30 7.60
CA LYS A 145 13.96 -4.35 9.05
C LYS A 145 13.33 -5.60 9.68
N LYS A 146 13.95 -6.10 10.75
CA LYS A 146 13.54 -7.33 11.44
C LYS A 146 13.59 -8.60 10.57
N PHE A 147 14.25 -8.55 9.42
CA PHE A 147 14.43 -9.72 8.56
C PHE A 147 15.59 -10.58 9.10
N PRO A 148 15.37 -11.90 9.35
CA PRO A 148 16.43 -12.77 9.87
C PRO A 148 17.47 -13.04 8.79
N ILE A 149 18.75 -12.75 9.08
CA ILE A 149 19.88 -12.85 8.14
C ILE A 149 19.96 -14.21 7.45
N LYS A 150 19.69 -15.30 8.16
CA LYS A 150 19.72 -16.68 7.64
C LYS A 150 18.77 -16.95 6.47
N PHE A 151 17.81 -16.06 6.22
CA PHE A 151 16.83 -16.19 5.13
C PHE A 151 17.01 -15.13 4.03
N ASN A 152 18.10 -14.34 4.03
CA ASN A 152 18.35 -13.31 3.02
C ASN A 152 18.34 -13.85 1.59
N ASN A 153 18.76 -15.11 1.40
CA ASN A 153 18.74 -15.80 0.11
C ASN A 153 17.33 -16.07 -0.44
N LYS A 154 16.29 -15.90 0.40
CA LYS A 154 14.88 -16.01 -0.02
C LYS A 154 14.32 -14.71 -0.56
N ILE A 155 14.96 -13.56 -0.31
CA ILE A 155 14.51 -12.28 -0.81
C ILE A 155 14.65 -12.23 -2.33
N LYS A 156 13.55 -11.87 -2.99
CA LYS A 156 13.54 -11.49 -4.40
C LYS A 156 13.08 -10.05 -4.52
N VAL A 157 14.00 -9.17 -4.84
CA VAL A 157 13.67 -7.77 -5.04
C VAL A 157 12.96 -7.58 -6.37
N ILE A 158 11.80 -6.94 -6.30
CA ILE A 158 11.01 -6.52 -7.46
C ILE A 158 10.75 -5.02 -7.38
N PRO A 159 10.54 -4.33 -8.50
CA PRO A 159 10.03 -2.97 -8.48
C PRO A 159 8.68 -2.90 -7.75
N ALA A 160 8.32 -1.72 -7.27
CA ALA A 160 7.07 -1.55 -6.55
C ALA A 160 5.87 -1.91 -7.44
N LEU A 161 4.94 -2.69 -6.90
CA LEU A 161 3.71 -3.08 -7.59
C LEU A 161 2.76 -1.91 -7.70
N LEU A 162 2.33 -1.62 -8.92
CA LEU A 162 1.41 -0.54 -9.26
C LEU A 162 0.24 -1.09 -10.10
N ARG A 163 -0.93 -0.51 -9.94
CA ARG A 163 -2.07 -0.82 -10.80
C ARG A 163 -1.73 -0.48 -12.26
N LYS A 164 -2.27 -1.24 -13.21
CA LYS A 164 -1.92 -1.13 -14.64
C LYS A 164 -2.13 0.29 -15.20
N ASN A 165 -3.13 1.01 -14.70
CA ASN A 165 -3.42 2.38 -15.12
C ASN A 165 -2.30 3.39 -14.78
N PHE A 166 -1.42 3.11 -13.80
CA PHE A 166 -0.27 3.96 -13.49
C PHE A 166 0.77 4.00 -14.61
N TYR A 167 0.85 2.96 -15.44
CA TYR A 167 1.78 2.92 -16.58
C TYR A 167 1.28 3.71 -17.79
N ASN A 168 0.00 4.16 -17.78
CA ASN A 168 -0.57 5.04 -18.80
C ASN A 168 -0.30 6.50 -18.42
N LYS A 169 0.85 7.04 -18.82
CA LYS A 169 1.16 8.47 -18.57
C LYS A 169 0.14 9.36 -19.28
N ARG A 170 -0.36 10.35 -18.57
CA ARG A 170 -1.16 11.46 -19.14
C ARG A 170 -0.42 12.74 -18.87
N ASP A 171 -0.21 13.53 -19.91
CA ASP A 171 0.32 14.89 -19.75
C ASP A 171 -0.82 15.80 -19.28
N TYR A 172 -0.62 16.42 -18.13
CA TYR A 172 -1.52 17.43 -17.60
C TYR A 172 -0.86 18.81 -17.73
N ASN A 173 -1.56 19.73 -18.36
CA ASN A 173 -1.16 21.14 -18.36
C ASN A 173 -1.34 21.69 -16.93
N LYS A 174 -0.24 21.87 -16.21
CA LYS A 174 -0.23 22.48 -14.88
C LYS A 174 -0.16 24.01 -15.05
N SER A 175 -1.01 24.72 -14.29
CA SER A 175 -0.89 26.18 -14.18
C SER A 175 0.37 26.52 -13.39
N LEU A 176 1.18 27.44 -13.90
CA LEU A 176 2.41 27.89 -13.23
C LEU A 176 2.12 28.71 -11.96
N ASP A 177 0.93 29.32 -11.87
CA ASP A 177 0.57 30.26 -10.81
C ASP A 177 -0.23 29.61 -9.67
N THR A 178 -0.57 28.33 -9.78
CA THR A 178 -1.40 27.64 -8.78
C THR A 178 -0.71 26.37 -8.30
N ILE A 179 -0.54 26.24 -7.00
CA ILE A 179 0.05 25.05 -6.38
C ILE A 179 -1.06 24.02 -6.12
N ASN A 180 -0.92 22.84 -6.69
CA ASN A 180 -1.85 21.73 -6.54
C ASN A 180 -1.40 20.84 -5.38
N LEU A 181 -2.15 20.85 -4.27
CA LEU A 181 -1.87 20.03 -3.09
C LEU A 181 -2.82 18.82 -3.06
N LEU A 182 -2.24 17.64 -2.85
CA LEU A 182 -3.00 16.41 -2.62
C LEU A 182 -2.86 15.97 -1.17
N ILE A 183 -3.97 15.65 -0.52
CA ILE A 183 -4.02 15.18 0.87
C ILE A 183 -4.63 13.79 0.90
N ILE A 184 -3.83 12.76 1.27
CA ILE A 184 -4.27 11.37 1.29
C ILE A 184 -4.00 10.72 2.65
N GLY A 185 -5.08 10.28 3.31
CA GLY A 185 -5.00 9.52 4.56
C GLY A 185 -4.77 8.01 4.39
N GLY A 186 -4.77 7.52 3.13
CA GLY A 186 -4.79 6.10 2.80
C GLY A 186 -6.17 5.45 2.93
N SER A 187 -6.27 4.13 2.78
CA SER A 187 -7.55 3.39 2.73
C SER A 187 -8.43 3.49 3.98
N GLN A 188 -7.90 3.97 5.09
CA GLN A 188 -8.65 4.17 6.35
C GLN A 188 -8.89 5.63 6.70
N GLY A 189 -8.45 6.57 5.84
CA GLY A 189 -8.47 7.99 6.12
C GLY A 189 -7.47 8.40 7.21
N ALA A 190 -7.43 9.70 7.55
CA ALA A 190 -6.58 10.20 8.62
C ALA A 190 -7.23 11.42 9.30
N LYS A 191 -7.89 11.20 10.44
CA LYS A 191 -8.59 12.26 11.20
C LYS A 191 -7.71 13.50 11.46
N ILE A 192 -6.40 13.32 11.70
CA ILE A 192 -5.49 14.46 11.89
C ILE A 192 -5.42 15.38 10.66
N PHE A 193 -5.68 14.84 9.46
CA PHE A 193 -5.68 15.66 8.25
C PHE A 193 -6.94 16.49 8.13
N ASP A 194 -8.00 16.06 8.76
CA ASP A 194 -9.27 16.80 8.78
C ASP A 194 -9.21 18.06 9.65
N ASP A 195 -8.34 18.13 10.63
CA ASP A 195 -8.20 19.27 11.53
C ASP A 195 -6.90 20.03 11.27
N LEU A 196 -5.76 19.44 11.67
CA LEU A 196 -4.46 20.12 11.69
C LEU A 196 -3.98 20.50 10.28
N VAL A 197 -4.11 19.58 9.29
CA VAL A 197 -3.66 19.88 7.92
C VAL A 197 -4.54 20.92 7.26
N LYS A 198 -5.86 20.85 7.49
CA LYS A 198 -6.82 21.86 6.98
C LYS A 198 -6.46 23.27 7.44
N ASN A 199 -6.19 23.45 8.74
CA ASN A 199 -5.85 24.78 9.28
C ASN A 199 -4.52 25.30 8.72
N ALA A 200 -3.51 24.46 8.63
CA ALA A 200 -2.23 24.82 8.03
C ALA A 200 -2.37 25.22 6.54
N ILE A 201 -3.27 24.57 5.79
CA ILE A 201 -3.57 24.93 4.39
C ILE A 201 -4.27 26.26 4.27
N ILE A 202 -5.22 26.56 5.18
CA ILE A 202 -5.91 27.86 5.20
C ILE A 202 -4.91 29.01 5.41
N GLU A 203 -3.97 28.83 6.33
CA GLU A 203 -2.90 29.81 6.55
C GLU A 203 -1.96 29.92 5.32
N LEU A 204 -1.65 28.79 4.70
CA LEU A 204 -0.80 28.74 3.50
C LEU A 204 -1.46 29.49 2.30
N ALA A 205 -2.79 29.40 2.18
CA ALA A 205 -3.54 30.06 1.11
C ALA A 205 -3.53 31.60 1.19
N LYS A 206 -3.13 32.17 2.32
CA LYS A 206 -2.90 33.63 2.42
C LYS A 206 -1.69 34.10 1.62
N LYS A 207 -0.71 33.20 1.37
CA LYS A 207 0.53 33.50 0.66
C LYS A 207 0.55 32.95 -0.76
N TYR A 208 -0.10 31.79 -1.00
CA TYR A 208 -0.04 31.09 -2.28
C TYR A 208 -1.44 30.81 -2.83
N LYS A 209 -1.59 30.86 -4.15
CA LYS A 209 -2.80 30.38 -4.81
C LYS A 209 -2.80 28.85 -4.82
N LEU A 210 -3.77 28.24 -4.14
CA LEU A 210 -3.84 26.81 -3.94
C LEU A 210 -5.05 26.18 -4.64
N LYS A 211 -4.87 24.94 -5.12
CA LYS A 211 -5.94 24.02 -5.46
C LYS A 211 -5.75 22.73 -4.66
N ILE A 212 -6.79 22.30 -3.98
CA ILE A 212 -6.74 21.18 -3.02
C ILE A 212 -7.47 19.98 -3.58
N TYR A 213 -6.81 18.82 -3.60
CA TYR A 213 -7.40 17.51 -3.78
C TYR A 213 -7.32 16.78 -2.45
N GLN A 214 -8.45 16.52 -1.79
CA GLN A 214 -8.39 15.94 -0.45
C GLN A 214 -9.27 14.71 -0.30
N GLN A 215 -8.65 13.63 0.17
CA GLN A 215 -9.36 12.45 0.63
C GLN A 215 -9.93 12.71 2.02
N THR A 216 -11.26 12.65 2.14
CA THR A 216 -11.96 12.72 3.43
C THR A 216 -13.21 11.84 3.42
N SER A 217 -13.86 11.66 4.58
CA SER A 217 -15.12 10.91 4.65
C SER A 217 -16.28 11.73 4.07
N SER A 218 -17.27 11.05 3.48
CA SER A 218 -18.46 11.70 2.89
C SER A 218 -19.19 12.60 3.89
N ILE A 219 -19.15 12.25 5.18
CA ILE A 219 -19.78 13.04 6.26
C ILE A 219 -19.16 14.43 6.36
N ASN A 220 -17.89 14.57 6.03
CA ASN A 220 -17.15 15.83 6.15
C ASN A 220 -17.19 16.69 4.87
N PHE A 221 -17.72 16.17 3.74
CA PHE A 221 -17.64 16.85 2.44
C PHE A 221 -18.20 18.28 2.48
N GLU A 222 -19.43 18.44 2.93
CA GLU A 222 -20.08 19.76 2.97
C GLU A 222 -19.34 20.74 3.88
N SER A 223 -18.90 20.28 5.06
CA SER A 223 -18.16 21.11 6.00
C SER A 223 -16.82 21.58 5.44
N PHE A 224 -16.08 20.68 4.79
CA PHE A 224 -14.78 21.01 4.17
C PHE A 224 -14.96 21.92 2.97
N LYS A 225 -15.92 21.61 2.10
CA LYS A 225 -16.22 22.39 0.90
C LYS A 225 -16.53 23.83 1.30
N LYS A 226 -17.47 24.02 2.23
CA LYS A 226 -17.82 25.36 2.76
C LYS A 226 -16.60 26.07 3.34
N THR A 227 -15.79 25.38 4.16
CA THR A 227 -14.60 25.97 4.78
C THR A 227 -13.59 26.47 3.73
N TYR A 228 -13.35 25.71 2.66
CA TYR A 228 -12.43 26.12 1.60
C TYR A 228 -13.02 27.23 0.70
N GLU A 229 -14.31 27.14 0.37
CA GLU A 229 -15.01 28.17 -0.43
C GLU A 229 -15.05 29.53 0.31
N ASP A 230 -15.33 29.56 1.62
CA ASP A 230 -15.30 30.77 2.45
C ASP A 230 -13.90 31.44 2.48
N LYS A 231 -12.85 30.72 2.12
CA LYS A 231 -11.47 31.21 2.04
C LYS A 231 -10.98 31.37 0.59
N ASN A 232 -11.88 31.28 -0.41
CA ASN A 232 -11.55 31.32 -1.84
C ASN A 232 -10.51 30.27 -2.28
N ILE A 233 -10.48 29.10 -1.63
CA ILE A 233 -9.60 27.98 -1.97
C ILE A 233 -10.38 27.01 -2.84
N GLN A 234 -9.89 26.75 -4.05
CA GLN A 234 -10.46 25.71 -4.90
C GLN A 234 -10.20 24.32 -4.32
N CYS A 235 -11.23 23.49 -4.19
CA CYS A 235 -11.08 22.14 -3.68
C CYS A 235 -11.88 21.10 -4.49
N GLU A 236 -11.35 19.90 -4.53
CA GLU A 236 -12.03 18.69 -4.99
C GLU A 236 -11.87 17.62 -3.90
N LEU A 237 -13.00 17.28 -3.28
CA LEU A 237 -13.04 16.32 -2.17
C LEU A 237 -13.46 14.96 -2.71
N PHE A 238 -12.78 13.91 -2.24
CA PHE A 238 -13.09 12.56 -2.65
C PHE A 238 -12.96 11.57 -1.48
N ASN A 239 -13.67 10.48 -1.57
CA ASN A 239 -13.53 9.34 -0.68
C ASN A 239 -12.40 8.41 -1.17
N PHE A 240 -12.33 7.16 -0.71
CA PHE A 240 -11.42 6.17 -1.29
C PHE A 240 -11.72 6.03 -2.79
N ASN A 241 -10.70 6.24 -3.62
CA ASN A 241 -10.86 6.33 -5.06
C ASN A 241 -9.80 5.47 -5.77
N ASP A 242 -10.25 4.60 -6.66
CA ASP A 242 -9.36 3.76 -7.47
C ASP A 242 -8.62 4.57 -8.55
N ASP A 243 -9.16 5.72 -8.95
CA ASP A 243 -8.54 6.63 -9.92
C ASP A 243 -7.65 7.72 -9.29
N VAL A 244 -7.12 7.46 -8.11
CA VAL A 244 -6.22 8.38 -7.38
C VAL A 244 -5.03 8.85 -8.24
N ILE A 245 -4.65 8.09 -9.26
CA ILE A 245 -3.60 8.47 -10.22
C ILE A 245 -3.91 9.81 -10.90
N ASN A 246 -5.16 10.09 -11.24
CA ASN A 246 -5.56 11.35 -11.88
C ASN A 246 -5.30 12.54 -10.97
N PHE A 247 -5.41 12.37 -9.66
CA PHE A 247 -5.04 13.40 -8.69
C PHE A 247 -3.53 13.50 -8.54
N MET A 248 -2.82 12.38 -8.40
CA MET A 248 -1.35 12.37 -8.23
C MET A 248 -0.64 13.04 -9.40
N GLN A 249 -1.06 12.78 -10.63
CA GLN A 249 -0.45 13.37 -11.83
C GLN A 249 -0.67 14.89 -11.94
N LYS A 250 -1.76 15.43 -11.39
CA LYS A 250 -2.05 16.87 -11.34
C LYS A 250 -1.36 17.58 -10.18
N THR A 251 -0.89 16.85 -9.20
CA THR A 251 -0.38 17.34 -7.91
C THR A 251 1.06 17.83 -8.04
N ASP A 252 1.36 18.90 -7.33
CA ASP A 252 2.73 19.40 -7.16
C ASP A 252 3.34 18.88 -5.85
N LEU A 253 2.57 18.85 -4.76
CA LEU A 253 3.01 18.35 -3.46
C LEU A 253 1.91 17.52 -2.81
N CYS A 254 2.25 16.35 -2.28
CA CYS A 254 1.31 15.52 -1.53
C CYS A 254 1.61 15.53 -0.03
N ILE A 255 0.58 15.62 0.80
CA ILE A 255 0.65 15.37 2.26
C ILE A 255 -0.01 14.03 2.52
N THR A 256 0.73 13.06 3.09
CA THR A 256 0.24 11.69 3.11
C THR A 256 0.66 10.89 4.35
N ARG A 257 -0.11 9.85 4.65
CA ARG A 257 0.36 8.71 5.45
C ARG A 257 1.39 7.90 4.66
N ALA A 258 2.16 7.07 5.34
CA ALA A 258 3.24 6.31 4.73
C ALA A 258 2.88 4.82 4.51
N GLY A 259 1.72 4.57 3.92
CA GLY A 259 1.35 3.24 3.42
C GLY A 259 2.24 2.84 2.23
N ALA A 260 2.71 1.59 2.19
CA ALA A 260 3.67 1.14 1.18
C ALA A 260 3.16 1.36 -0.26
N SER A 261 1.89 1.05 -0.55
CA SER A 261 1.30 1.25 -1.89
C SER A 261 1.22 2.73 -2.26
N THR A 262 0.74 3.59 -1.34
CA THR A 262 0.64 5.04 -1.59
C THR A 262 2.00 5.67 -1.88
N LEU A 263 3.04 5.30 -1.09
CA LEU A 263 4.38 5.82 -1.34
C LEU A 263 4.96 5.31 -2.66
N ALA A 264 4.69 4.05 -3.03
CA ALA A 264 5.09 3.51 -4.32
C ALA A 264 4.44 4.27 -5.49
N GLU A 265 3.14 4.57 -5.38
CA GLU A 265 2.36 5.32 -6.36
C GLU A 265 2.89 6.76 -6.52
N LEU A 266 3.13 7.47 -5.41
CA LEU A 266 3.71 8.83 -5.43
C LEU A 266 5.12 8.86 -6.01
N ASN A 267 5.95 7.90 -5.65
CA ASN A 267 7.31 7.80 -6.19
C ASN A 267 7.29 7.57 -7.71
N PHE A 268 6.39 6.72 -8.18
CA PHE A 268 6.27 6.41 -9.61
C PHE A 268 5.73 7.60 -10.43
N THR A 269 4.80 8.37 -9.86
CA THR A 269 4.28 9.59 -10.50
C THR A 269 5.20 10.81 -10.34
N GLU A 270 6.38 10.61 -9.75
CA GLU A 270 7.36 11.68 -9.50
C GLU A 270 6.73 12.86 -8.72
N THR A 271 5.83 12.55 -7.80
CA THR A 271 5.12 13.53 -6.97
C THR A 271 5.79 13.65 -5.61
N PRO A 272 6.56 14.71 -5.32
CA PRO A 272 7.18 14.89 -4.01
C PRO A 272 6.13 14.98 -2.90
N TYR A 273 6.46 14.46 -1.72
CA TYR A 273 5.48 14.38 -0.65
C TYR A 273 6.07 14.64 0.74
N LEU A 274 5.22 15.20 1.60
CA LEU A 274 5.43 15.28 3.03
C LEU A 274 4.77 14.06 3.69
N ALA A 275 5.59 13.13 4.16
CA ALA A 275 5.11 11.94 4.85
C ALA A 275 4.88 12.24 6.33
N ILE A 276 3.68 11.92 6.82
CA ILE A 276 3.30 11.97 8.24
C ILE A 276 2.85 10.56 8.66
N PRO A 277 3.78 9.68 9.07
CA PRO A 277 3.46 8.30 9.41
C PRO A 277 2.46 8.18 10.56
N LEU A 278 1.60 7.15 10.52
CA LEU A 278 0.68 6.83 11.59
C LEU A 278 1.46 6.32 12.82
N PRO A 279 1.39 6.99 14.00
CA PRO A 279 2.17 6.59 15.18
C PRO A 279 1.83 5.22 15.74
N THR A 280 0.56 4.78 15.52
CA THR A 280 0.03 3.49 15.98
C THR A 280 0.20 2.37 14.95
N ALA A 281 0.92 2.62 13.85
CA ALA A 281 1.19 1.60 12.85
C ALA A 281 1.97 0.42 13.45
N LYS A 282 1.45 -0.80 13.23
CA LYS A 282 2.06 -2.01 13.78
C LYS A 282 3.53 -2.10 13.40
N ASP A 283 4.36 -2.45 14.38
CA ASP A 283 5.82 -2.57 14.19
C ASP A 283 6.48 -1.31 13.59
N ASN A 284 5.82 -0.15 13.69
CA ASN A 284 6.25 1.14 13.15
C ASN A 284 6.49 1.16 11.63
N HIS A 285 5.79 0.27 10.89
CA HIS A 285 6.06 0.05 9.46
C HIS A 285 5.89 1.31 8.61
N GLN A 286 4.94 2.22 8.94
CA GLN A 286 4.77 3.45 8.16
C GLN A 286 5.97 4.39 8.31
N PHE A 287 6.50 4.54 9.52
CA PHE A 287 7.72 5.33 9.71
C PHE A 287 8.89 4.75 8.90
N GLU A 288 9.07 3.44 8.96
CA GLU A 288 10.17 2.79 8.25
C GLU A 288 10.03 2.88 6.73
N ASN A 289 8.81 2.79 6.22
CA ASN A 289 8.54 3.03 4.80
C ASN A 289 8.94 4.46 4.40
N ALA A 290 8.47 5.47 5.14
CA ALA A 290 8.78 6.87 4.87
C ALA A 290 10.29 7.15 5.01
N HIS A 291 10.92 6.61 6.04
CA HIS A 291 12.34 6.79 6.31
C HIS A 291 13.24 6.17 5.23
N PHE A 292 12.86 5.01 4.69
CA PHE A 292 13.55 4.40 3.57
C PHE A 292 13.60 5.35 2.36
N TYR A 293 12.46 5.86 1.93
CA TYR A 293 12.40 6.80 0.81
C TYR A 293 12.97 8.17 1.13
N ASN A 294 12.95 8.59 2.40
CA ASN A 294 13.60 9.82 2.83
C ASN A 294 15.12 9.74 2.66
N LYS A 295 15.73 8.61 3.00
CA LYS A 295 17.17 8.36 2.75
C LYS A 295 17.55 8.38 1.27
N LEU A 296 16.61 8.04 0.38
CA LEU A 296 16.78 8.13 -1.06
C LEU A 296 16.52 9.57 -1.59
N GLY A 297 16.16 10.49 -0.71
CA GLY A 297 15.90 11.88 -1.07
C GLY A 297 14.56 12.12 -1.79
N PHE A 298 13.53 11.29 -1.55
CA PHE A 298 12.25 11.41 -2.28
C PHE A 298 11.24 12.30 -1.57
N ASN A 299 11.26 12.35 -0.23
CA ASN A 299 10.24 12.99 0.56
C ASN A 299 10.79 13.86 1.68
N TRP A 300 9.90 14.57 2.33
CA TRP A 300 10.09 15.13 3.66
C TRP A 300 9.33 14.26 4.66
N LEU A 301 9.88 14.14 5.86
CA LEU A 301 9.32 13.29 6.92
C LEU A 301 9.06 14.14 8.17
N LEU A 302 7.84 14.08 8.69
CA LEU A 302 7.46 14.66 9.96
C LEU A 302 6.87 13.61 10.88
N ASN A 303 7.25 13.65 12.14
CA ASN A 303 6.67 12.81 13.18
C ASN A 303 5.37 13.45 13.68
N GLN A 304 4.24 12.72 13.60
CA GLN A 304 2.94 13.26 14.04
C GLN A 304 2.93 13.79 15.48
N LYS A 305 3.76 13.25 16.37
CA LYS A 305 3.81 13.69 17.78
C LYS A 305 4.45 15.08 17.96
N GLU A 306 5.17 15.54 16.96
CA GLU A 306 5.96 16.79 16.99
C GLU A 306 5.30 17.89 16.12
N ILE A 307 4.11 17.61 15.56
CA ILE A 307 3.44 18.52 14.63
C ILE A 307 2.34 19.28 15.35
N ASP A 308 2.42 20.59 15.31
CA ASP A 308 1.32 21.54 15.49
C ASP A 308 1.04 22.30 14.19
N GLU A 309 0.02 23.15 14.16
CA GLU A 309 -0.36 23.92 12.97
C GLU A 309 0.79 24.81 12.48
N LYS A 310 1.50 25.49 13.38
CA LYS A 310 2.60 26.41 13.06
C LYS A 310 3.80 25.65 12.47
N THR A 311 4.17 24.54 13.07
CA THR A 311 5.28 23.68 12.59
C THR A 311 4.97 23.14 11.21
N LEU A 312 3.74 22.67 10.96
CA LEU A 312 3.32 22.16 9.67
C LEU A 312 3.29 23.28 8.61
N HIS A 313 2.70 24.42 8.94
CA HIS A 313 2.65 25.59 8.06
C HIS A 313 4.05 26.04 7.63
N ASN A 314 4.98 26.22 8.59
CA ASN A 314 6.36 26.61 8.30
C ASN A 314 7.08 25.57 7.42
N LYS A 315 6.83 24.27 7.68
CA LYS A 315 7.41 23.20 6.87
C LYS A 315 6.92 23.25 5.43
N LEU A 316 5.62 23.51 5.22
CA LEU A 316 5.04 23.64 3.89
C LEU A 316 5.61 24.85 3.12
N ILE A 317 5.75 26.01 3.77
CA ILE A 317 6.41 27.19 3.19
C ILE A 317 7.84 26.81 2.75
N ASN A 318 8.62 26.22 3.63
CA ASN A 318 10.00 25.85 3.31
C ASN A 318 10.10 24.89 2.13
N ILE A 319 9.15 23.95 2.01
CA ILE A 319 9.08 23.00 0.89
C ILE A 319 8.77 23.74 -0.42
N ILE A 320 7.81 24.66 -0.40
CA ILE A 320 7.35 25.38 -1.59
C ILE A 320 8.39 26.38 -2.08
N ASP A 321 9.05 27.08 -1.15
CA ASP A 321 10.05 28.09 -1.48
C ASP A 321 11.39 27.48 -1.92
N ASN A 322 11.72 26.25 -1.50
CA ASN A 322 12.95 25.55 -1.87
C ASN A 322 12.78 24.73 -3.17
N LYS A 323 12.72 25.43 -4.30
CA LYS A 323 12.55 24.81 -5.64
C LYS A 323 13.70 23.86 -6.00
N GLU A 324 14.91 24.12 -5.55
CA GLU A 324 16.07 23.26 -5.83
C GLU A 324 15.91 21.90 -5.17
N GLU A 325 15.64 21.85 -3.87
CA GLU A 325 15.39 20.59 -3.15
C GLU A 325 14.21 19.81 -3.76
N TYR A 326 13.14 20.53 -4.14
CA TYR A 326 11.98 19.94 -4.79
C TYR A 326 12.35 19.23 -6.11
N LEU A 327 13.13 19.88 -6.98
CA LEU A 327 13.56 19.31 -8.26
C LEU A 327 14.50 18.11 -8.07
N VAL A 328 15.40 18.17 -7.09
CA VAL A 328 16.28 17.04 -6.72
C VAL A 328 15.44 15.82 -6.33
N LYS A 329 14.38 16.01 -5.51
CA LYS A 329 13.50 14.90 -5.13
C LYS A 329 12.80 14.26 -6.32
N LYS A 330 12.29 15.06 -7.25
CA LYS A 330 11.68 14.54 -8.49
C LYS A 330 12.68 13.75 -9.34
N LYS A 331 13.88 14.27 -9.49
CA LYS A 331 14.95 13.57 -10.23
C LYS A 331 15.28 12.23 -9.58
N ASN A 332 15.49 12.20 -8.27
CA ASN A 332 15.79 10.96 -7.55
C ASN A 332 14.69 9.91 -7.70
N MET A 333 13.40 10.31 -7.68
CA MET A 333 12.27 9.40 -7.91
C MET A 333 12.29 8.85 -9.34
N LYS A 334 12.54 9.71 -10.34
CA LYS A 334 12.61 9.31 -11.75
C LYS A 334 13.71 8.29 -11.97
N ASP A 335 14.91 8.57 -11.47
CA ASP A 335 16.08 7.70 -11.63
C ASP A 335 15.86 6.33 -10.95
N PHE A 336 15.20 6.30 -9.78
CA PHE A 336 14.88 5.07 -9.06
C PHE A 336 13.85 4.19 -9.80
N ASN A 337 12.86 4.80 -10.44
CA ASN A 337 11.77 4.08 -11.10
C ASN A 337 12.07 3.74 -12.58
N TYR A 338 13.28 3.94 -13.05
CA TYR A 338 13.66 3.68 -14.45
C TYR A 338 13.29 2.25 -14.91
N GLU A 339 13.52 1.24 -14.07
CA GLU A 339 13.20 -0.16 -14.38
C GLU A 339 11.77 -0.56 -13.98
N ASN A 340 10.97 0.33 -13.40
CA ASN A 340 9.63 -0.01 -12.96
C ASN A 340 8.65 0.04 -14.14
N THR A 341 8.65 -1.01 -14.94
CA THR A 341 7.70 -1.23 -16.03
C THR A 341 6.85 -2.45 -15.76
N TRP A 342 5.61 -2.47 -16.29
CA TRP A 342 4.71 -3.62 -16.17
C TRP A 342 5.38 -4.92 -16.62
N ASN A 343 6.05 -4.88 -17.77
CA ASN A 343 6.73 -6.05 -18.32
C ASN A 343 7.89 -6.55 -17.46
N ASN A 344 8.72 -5.64 -16.92
CA ASN A 344 9.83 -6.04 -16.05
C ASN A 344 9.37 -6.71 -14.77
N ILE A 345 8.30 -6.18 -14.14
CA ILE A 345 7.67 -6.81 -12.97
C ILE A 345 7.14 -8.20 -13.34
N ASN A 346 6.41 -8.28 -14.46
CA ASN A 346 5.85 -9.54 -14.95
C ASN A 346 6.93 -10.62 -15.12
N LEU A 347 8.02 -10.30 -15.81
CA LEU A 347 9.16 -11.19 -16.00
C LEU A 347 9.77 -11.63 -14.66
N LYS A 348 9.97 -10.72 -13.72
CA LYS A 348 10.54 -11.04 -12.40
C LYS A 348 9.62 -11.95 -11.57
N ILE A 349 8.30 -11.77 -11.61
CA ILE A 349 7.36 -12.62 -10.89
C ILE A 349 7.30 -14.01 -11.55
N ILE A 350 7.14 -14.07 -12.86
CA ILE A 350 7.05 -15.33 -13.63
C ILE A 350 8.33 -16.15 -13.49
N SER A 351 9.51 -15.51 -13.49
CA SER A 351 10.77 -16.24 -13.29
C SER A 351 10.79 -17.04 -11.99
N VAL A 352 10.33 -16.44 -10.88
CA VAL A 352 10.26 -17.10 -9.56
C VAL A 352 9.19 -18.21 -9.52
N ILE A 353 8.07 -18.01 -10.21
CA ILE A 353 7.02 -19.03 -10.32
C ILE A 353 7.55 -20.27 -11.05
N ASN A 354 8.40 -20.06 -12.04
CA ASN A 354 8.96 -21.14 -12.86
C ASN A 354 10.27 -21.75 -12.30
N GLU A 355 10.91 -21.12 -11.33
CA GLU A 355 11.99 -21.76 -10.55
C GLU A 355 11.46 -23.05 -9.89
N ASN A 356 12.19 -24.16 -9.98
CA ASN A 356 11.84 -25.47 -9.40
C ASN A 356 12.03 -25.49 -7.89
#